data_eba3b95b404f66b1cd74fad073930331
#
_entry.id   eba3b95b404f66b1cd74fad073930331
#
_cell.length_a   1.000
_cell.length_b   1.000
_cell.length_c   1.000
_cell.angle_alpha   90.00
_cell.angle_beta   90.00
_cell.angle_gamma   90.00
#
_symmetry.space_group_name_H-M   'P 1'
#
loop_
_entity.id
_entity.type
_entity.pdbx_description
1 polymer ?
#
loop_
_entity_poly.entity_id
_entity_poly.type
_entity_poly.pdbx_seq_one_letter_code
_entity_poly.pdbx_strand_id
1 'polypeptide(L)'
;MQLITTRNKEISFAELKKAISSGNGLELIRPHDKFAIELKNGERVNAVCGGYVNEKRARFVLEDCLAEKWRMNDTPTNKGGYLKSEGRRHVLEDILPLFPDELAEAFVPRFLSEEIDGERHEYADTLWIPSATDVFGAGNWWNEEPDSFQLEIFKRERDRVKEHVGDGTWFWWLRSPGAGDSSSFVFVLGGGTVGGTGASRSGGVAPGFDL
;
A
#
# COMPACT_ATOMS: atom_id res chain seq x y z
N MET A 1 -2.73 -20.34 8.29
CA MET A 1 -3.62 -19.27 8.81
C MET A 1 -5.01 -19.44 8.20
N GLN A 2 -6.08 -19.28 8.98
CA GLN A 2 -7.46 -19.23 8.46
C GLN A 2 -7.91 -17.78 8.32
N LEU A 3 -8.57 -17.47 7.22
CA LEU A 3 -9.06 -16.14 6.89
C LEU A 3 -10.60 -16.14 6.92
N ILE A 4 -11.17 -15.09 7.48
CA ILE A 4 -12.62 -14.87 7.42
C ILE A 4 -12.83 -13.73 6.42
N THR A 5 -13.39 -14.05 5.26
CA THR A 5 -13.72 -13.03 4.26
C THR A 5 -14.99 -12.27 4.65
N THR A 6 -15.22 -11.10 4.07
CA THR A 6 -16.45 -10.30 4.26
C THR A 6 -17.75 -11.05 3.95
N ARG A 7 -17.65 -12.21 3.29
CA ARG A 7 -18.78 -13.11 3.00
C ARG A 7 -18.98 -14.20 4.06
N ASN A 8 -18.32 -14.08 5.22
CA ASN A 8 -18.30 -15.11 6.28
C ASN A 8 -17.87 -16.51 5.78
N LYS A 9 -17.06 -16.55 4.73
CA LYS A 9 -16.48 -17.80 4.24
C LYS A 9 -15.13 -17.98 4.92
N GLU A 10 -15.02 -19.01 5.72
CA GLU A 10 -13.74 -19.44 6.27
C GLU A 10 -12.95 -20.14 5.17
N ILE A 11 -11.79 -19.60 4.83
CA ILE A 11 -10.85 -20.19 3.88
C ILE A 11 -9.46 -20.20 4.51
N SER A 12 -8.68 -21.21 4.19
CA SER A 12 -7.27 -21.20 4.57
C SER A 12 -6.50 -20.23 3.65
N PHE A 13 -5.41 -19.67 4.18
CA PHE A 13 -4.53 -18.84 3.37
C PHE A 13 -3.95 -19.62 2.16
N ALA A 14 -3.64 -20.91 2.35
CA ALA A 14 -3.16 -21.78 1.28
C ALA A 14 -4.20 -21.94 0.14
N GLU A 15 -5.50 -22.06 0.49
CA GLU A 15 -6.57 -22.10 -0.52
C GLU A 15 -6.67 -20.78 -1.29
N LEU A 16 -6.60 -19.64 -0.61
CA LEU A 16 -6.62 -18.33 -1.25
C LEU A 16 -5.43 -18.18 -2.22
N LYS A 17 -4.21 -18.45 -1.76
CA LYS A 17 -3.00 -18.39 -2.59
C LYS A 17 -3.11 -19.30 -3.80
N LYS A 18 -3.56 -20.55 -3.61
CA LYS A 18 -3.75 -21.51 -4.70
C LYS A 18 -4.79 -21.02 -5.71
N ALA A 19 -5.92 -20.49 -5.24
CA ALA A 19 -6.96 -19.97 -6.13
C ALA A 19 -6.46 -18.79 -6.95
N ILE A 20 -5.76 -17.82 -6.35
CA ILE A 20 -5.17 -16.68 -7.08
C ILE A 20 -4.16 -17.18 -8.11
N SER A 21 -3.18 -17.98 -7.70
CA SER A 21 -2.12 -18.47 -8.59
C SER A 21 -2.62 -19.36 -9.74
N SER A 22 -3.79 -19.99 -9.58
CA SER A 22 -4.45 -20.79 -10.64
C SER A 22 -5.42 -19.98 -11.52
N GLY A 23 -5.61 -18.68 -11.27
CA GLY A 23 -6.53 -17.84 -12.00
C GLY A 23 -7.99 -17.85 -11.52
N ASN A 24 -8.27 -18.54 -10.43
CA ASN A 24 -9.63 -18.67 -9.86
C ASN A 24 -9.85 -17.80 -8.61
N GLY A 25 -8.96 -16.83 -8.36
CA GLY A 25 -9.00 -15.99 -7.16
C GLY A 25 -10.33 -15.26 -6.97
N LEU A 26 -10.96 -14.78 -8.04
CA LEU A 26 -12.24 -14.07 -8.01
C LEU A 26 -13.42 -14.90 -7.47
N GLU A 27 -13.30 -16.24 -7.42
CA GLU A 27 -14.31 -17.10 -6.82
C GLU A 27 -14.28 -17.03 -5.28
N LEU A 28 -13.10 -16.72 -4.70
CA LEU A 28 -12.88 -16.67 -3.27
C LEU A 28 -12.83 -15.25 -2.72
N ILE A 29 -12.17 -14.33 -3.42
CA ILE A 29 -11.98 -12.94 -2.98
C ILE A 29 -12.14 -11.98 -4.15
N ARG A 30 -12.90 -10.92 -3.96
CA ARG A 30 -13.17 -9.90 -4.97
C ARG A 30 -12.70 -8.53 -4.48
N PRO A 31 -12.55 -7.53 -5.36
CA PRO A 31 -12.31 -6.16 -4.90
C PRO A 31 -13.30 -5.75 -3.81
N HIS A 32 -12.83 -5.08 -2.78
CA HIS A 32 -13.49 -4.71 -1.53
C HIS A 32 -13.71 -5.83 -0.50
N ASP A 33 -13.55 -7.11 -0.83
CA ASP A 33 -13.49 -8.16 0.19
C ASP A 33 -12.23 -7.98 1.03
N LYS A 34 -12.29 -8.33 2.30
CA LYS A 34 -11.18 -8.18 3.24
C LYS A 34 -11.02 -9.40 4.14
N PHE A 35 -9.83 -9.55 4.69
CA PHE A 35 -9.52 -10.51 5.72
C PHE A 35 -8.64 -9.91 6.82
N ALA A 36 -8.80 -10.42 8.03
CA ALA A 36 -8.03 -9.97 9.18
C ALA A 36 -6.65 -10.64 9.21
N ILE A 37 -5.65 -9.89 9.62
CA ILE A 37 -4.28 -10.32 9.89
C ILE A 37 -3.94 -9.92 11.32
N GLU A 38 -3.41 -10.83 12.11
CA GLU A 38 -2.77 -10.51 13.38
C GLU A 38 -1.27 -10.43 13.16
N LEU A 39 -0.71 -9.25 13.32
CA LEU A 39 0.72 -9.01 13.19
C LEU A 39 1.47 -9.59 14.40
N LYS A 40 2.77 -9.88 14.26
CA LYS A 40 3.60 -10.46 15.34
C LYS A 40 3.73 -9.57 16.58
N ASN A 41 3.50 -8.27 16.44
CA ASN A 41 3.44 -7.33 17.58
C ASN A 41 2.06 -7.32 18.29
N GLY A 42 1.09 -8.13 17.84
CA GLY A 42 -0.27 -8.21 18.38
C GLY A 42 -1.26 -7.23 17.76
N GLU A 43 -0.83 -6.36 16.87
CA GLU A 43 -1.72 -5.45 16.15
C GLU A 43 -2.62 -6.25 15.19
N ARG A 44 -3.91 -5.91 15.14
CA ARG A 44 -4.88 -6.53 14.22
C ARG A 44 -5.22 -5.56 13.13
N VAL A 45 -5.00 -5.97 11.90
CA VAL A 45 -5.26 -5.18 10.70
C VAL A 45 -6.13 -5.97 9.72
N ASN A 46 -6.82 -5.26 8.84
CA ASN A 46 -7.54 -5.88 7.73
C ASN A 46 -6.80 -5.59 6.42
N ALA A 47 -6.60 -6.62 5.61
CA ALA A 47 -6.15 -6.45 4.23
C ALA A 47 -7.38 -6.47 3.30
N VAL A 48 -7.53 -5.43 2.50
CA VAL A 48 -8.62 -5.27 1.52
C VAL A 48 -8.09 -5.62 0.14
N CYS A 49 -8.83 -6.46 -0.59
CA CYS A 49 -8.52 -6.74 -1.99
C CYS A 49 -8.73 -5.47 -2.83
N GLY A 50 -7.65 -4.88 -3.30
CA GLY A 50 -7.63 -3.66 -4.10
C GLY A 50 -8.01 -3.89 -5.56
N GLY A 51 -7.90 -5.13 -6.02
CA GLY A 51 -8.15 -5.53 -7.40
C GLY A 51 -7.12 -6.53 -7.90
N TYR A 52 -7.27 -6.90 -9.15
CA TYR A 52 -6.41 -7.86 -9.82
C TYR A 52 -5.53 -7.16 -10.86
N VAL A 53 -4.23 -7.44 -10.83
CA VAL A 53 -3.28 -7.00 -11.87
C VAL A 53 -3.46 -7.86 -13.13
N ASN A 54 -3.69 -9.16 -12.91
CA ASN A 54 -4.05 -10.15 -13.92
C ASN A 54 -4.75 -11.32 -13.24
N GLU A 55 -5.18 -12.31 -13.98
CA GLU A 55 -5.93 -13.48 -13.47
C GLU A 55 -5.23 -14.20 -12.31
N LYS A 56 -3.89 -14.13 -12.22
CA LYS A 56 -3.07 -14.88 -11.27
C LYS A 56 -2.40 -14.00 -10.21
N ARG A 57 -2.80 -12.72 -10.13
CA ARG A 57 -2.17 -11.78 -9.21
C ARG A 57 -3.18 -10.76 -8.69
N ALA A 58 -3.41 -10.78 -7.39
CA ALA A 58 -4.28 -9.85 -6.68
C ALA A 58 -3.46 -8.89 -5.82
N ARG A 59 -3.84 -7.61 -5.79
CA ARG A 59 -3.28 -6.57 -4.91
C ARG A 59 -4.14 -6.40 -3.68
N PHE A 60 -3.49 -6.29 -2.54
CA PHE A 60 -4.11 -6.00 -1.25
C PHE A 60 -3.49 -4.74 -0.66
N VAL A 61 -4.30 -3.97 0.05
CA VAL A 61 -3.85 -2.80 0.81
C VAL A 61 -4.47 -2.87 2.20
N LEU A 62 -3.75 -2.48 3.25
CA LEU A 62 -4.35 -2.41 4.58
C LEU A 62 -5.51 -1.41 4.58
N GLU A 63 -6.61 -1.79 5.25
CA GLU A 63 -7.84 -0.99 5.34
C GLU A 63 -7.57 0.36 5.99
N ASP A 64 -6.83 0.34 7.09
CA ASP A 64 -6.45 1.50 7.89
C ASP A 64 -4.93 1.62 8.03
N CYS A 65 -4.49 2.72 8.63
CA CYS A 65 -3.09 2.92 8.95
C CYS A 65 -2.65 1.99 10.08
N LEU A 66 -1.38 1.59 10.05
CA LEU A 66 -0.73 0.95 11.19
C LEU A 66 -0.70 1.91 12.40
N ALA A 67 -0.59 1.36 13.59
CA ALA A 67 -0.58 2.14 14.83
C ALA A 67 0.62 3.11 14.92
N GLU A 68 1.74 2.77 14.29
CA GLU A 68 2.91 3.64 14.22
C GLU A 68 2.82 4.60 13.04
N LYS A 69 3.00 5.88 13.31
CA LYS A 69 3.18 6.92 12.29
C LYS A 69 4.64 7.01 11.90
N TRP A 70 4.89 7.22 10.62
CA TRP A 70 6.25 7.34 10.12
C TRP A 70 6.42 8.53 9.18
N ARG A 71 7.66 8.94 8.95
CA ARG A 71 8.05 9.96 7.98
C ARG A 71 8.66 9.31 6.73
N MET A 72 8.65 10.02 5.63
CA MET A 72 9.31 9.55 4.41
C MET A 72 10.82 9.74 4.47
N ASN A 73 11.31 10.83 5.10
CA ASN A 73 12.72 11.11 5.32
C ASN A 73 12.92 11.94 6.60
N ASP A 74 14.09 11.92 7.20
CA ASP A 74 14.43 12.72 8.39
C ASP A 74 14.38 14.23 8.14
N THR A 75 14.67 14.64 6.90
CA THR A 75 14.62 16.03 6.46
C THR A 75 13.55 16.21 5.38
N PRO A 76 13.04 17.44 5.18
CA PRO A 76 12.04 17.73 4.16
C PRO A 76 12.66 17.68 2.76
N THR A 77 12.97 16.48 2.28
CA THR A 77 13.49 16.22 0.93
C THR A 77 12.89 14.97 0.35
N ASN A 78 12.60 14.98 -0.95
CA ASN A 78 12.24 13.79 -1.70
C ASN A 78 13.37 13.33 -2.63
N LYS A 79 14.59 13.84 -2.43
CA LYS A 79 15.76 13.49 -3.22
C LYS A 79 16.02 11.97 -3.14
N GLY A 80 16.16 11.35 -4.30
CA GLY A 80 16.33 9.91 -4.40
C GLY A 80 15.02 9.12 -4.43
N GLY A 81 13.88 9.83 -4.46
CA GLY A 81 12.55 9.24 -4.58
C GLY A 81 12.17 8.32 -3.41
N TYR A 82 11.15 7.50 -3.62
CA TYR A 82 10.79 6.45 -2.68
C TYR A 82 11.88 5.39 -2.58
N LEU A 83 12.54 5.07 -3.69
CA LEU A 83 13.62 4.07 -3.75
C LEU A 83 14.67 4.24 -2.63
N LYS A 84 15.08 5.49 -2.37
CA LYS A 84 16.12 5.81 -1.36
C LYS A 84 15.55 6.39 -0.06
N SER A 85 14.22 6.41 0.10
CA SER A 85 13.58 7.01 1.28
C SER A 85 13.72 6.13 2.52
N GLU A 86 13.75 6.77 3.69
CA GLU A 86 13.64 6.07 4.98
C GLU A 86 12.28 5.42 5.15
N GLY A 87 11.24 5.98 4.56
CA GLY A 87 9.90 5.39 4.55
C GLY A 87 9.89 4.01 3.88
N ARG A 88 10.57 3.84 2.73
CA ARG A 88 10.71 2.53 2.09
C ARG A 88 11.51 1.56 2.96
N ARG A 89 12.63 2.02 3.52
CA ARG A 89 13.44 1.20 4.42
C ARG A 89 12.62 0.72 5.61
N HIS A 90 11.86 1.61 6.25
CA HIS A 90 10.96 1.29 7.35
C HIS A 90 9.92 0.22 6.96
N VAL A 91 9.31 0.36 5.78
CA VAL A 91 8.32 -0.63 5.29
C VAL A 91 8.96 -2.02 5.14
N LEU A 92 10.19 -2.10 4.62
CA LEU A 92 10.84 -3.37 4.33
C LEU A 92 11.57 -3.99 5.55
N GLU A 93 12.18 -3.16 6.40
CA GLU A 93 13.01 -3.63 7.51
C GLU A 93 12.26 -3.75 8.84
N ASP A 94 11.25 -2.89 9.07
CA ASP A 94 10.53 -2.84 10.34
C ASP A 94 9.10 -3.37 10.23
N ILE A 95 8.35 -3.04 9.16
CA ILE A 95 6.95 -3.44 9.01
C ILE A 95 6.81 -4.84 8.40
N LEU A 96 7.53 -5.16 7.33
CA LEU A 96 7.44 -6.49 6.68
C LEU A 96 7.69 -7.64 7.66
N PRO A 97 8.68 -7.58 8.58
CA PRO A 97 8.91 -8.65 9.56
C PRO A 97 7.76 -8.85 10.56
N LEU A 98 6.83 -7.89 10.70
CA LEU A 98 5.67 -8.03 11.57
C LEU A 98 4.59 -8.94 10.99
N PHE A 99 4.57 -9.15 9.68
CA PHE A 99 3.61 -10.06 9.07
C PHE A 99 3.90 -11.52 9.47
N PRO A 100 2.86 -12.38 9.61
CA PRO A 100 3.05 -13.82 9.80
C PRO A 100 3.92 -14.41 8.69
N ASP A 101 4.87 -15.29 9.04
CA ASP A 101 5.84 -15.84 8.07
C ASP A 101 5.14 -16.49 6.87
N GLU A 102 4.10 -17.31 7.12
CA GLU A 102 3.31 -17.95 6.07
C GLU A 102 2.75 -16.94 5.05
N LEU A 103 2.35 -15.75 5.51
CA LEU A 103 1.82 -14.69 4.66
C LEU A 103 2.94 -13.94 3.94
N ALA A 104 3.99 -13.54 4.67
CA ALA A 104 5.12 -12.78 4.11
C ALA A 104 5.87 -13.57 3.02
N GLU A 105 6.06 -14.89 3.21
CA GLU A 105 6.66 -15.78 2.21
C GLU A 105 5.82 -15.96 0.94
N ALA A 106 4.55 -15.60 1.00
CA ALA A 106 3.65 -15.69 -0.14
C ALA A 106 3.56 -14.40 -0.93
N PHE A 107 4.07 -13.28 -0.42
CA PHE A 107 4.06 -12.02 -1.13
C PHE A 107 4.83 -12.11 -2.45
N VAL A 108 4.16 -11.71 -3.51
CA VAL A 108 4.75 -11.65 -4.85
C VAL A 108 5.42 -10.30 -5.03
N PRO A 109 6.71 -10.22 -5.38
CA PRO A 109 7.38 -8.96 -5.59
C PRO A 109 6.67 -8.10 -6.65
N ARG A 110 6.37 -6.86 -6.31
CA ARG A 110 5.88 -5.85 -7.24
C ARG A 110 7.05 -5.10 -7.84
N PHE A 111 7.15 -5.06 -9.15
CA PHE A 111 8.08 -4.18 -9.86
C PHE A 111 7.53 -2.76 -9.78
N LEU A 112 8.36 -1.86 -9.29
CA LEU A 112 8.08 -0.46 -9.10
C LEU A 112 8.98 0.35 -10.03
N SER A 113 8.46 1.45 -10.55
CA SER A 113 9.19 2.35 -11.43
C SER A 113 8.96 3.79 -11.00
N GLU A 114 10.02 4.57 -10.89
CA GLU A 114 9.97 6.00 -10.62
C GLU A 114 11.05 6.76 -11.36
N GLU A 115 10.80 8.04 -11.60
CA GLU A 115 11.78 8.95 -12.18
C GLU A 115 12.50 9.70 -11.05
N ILE A 116 13.83 9.58 -11.01
CA ILE A 116 14.69 10.24 -10.03
C ILE A 116 15.78 11.00 -10.79
N ASP A 117 15.86 12.29 -10.57
CA ASP A 117 16.85 13.19 -11.23
C ASP A 117 16.84 13.08 -12.77
N GLY A 118 15.67 12.84 -13.37
CA GLY A 118 15.47 12.68 -14.81
C GLY A 118 15.83 11.29 -15.37
N GLU A 119 16.18 10.34 -14.52
CA GLU A 119 16.44 8.96 -14.89
C GLU A 119 15.35 8.04 -14.33
N ARG A 120 14.95 7.03 -15.12
CA ARG A 120 14.00 6.01 -14.70
C ARG A 120 14.73 4.90 -13.96
N HIS A 121 14.25 4.64 -12.75
CA HIS A 121 14.73 3.56 -11.89
C HIS A 121 13.65 2.49 -11.72
N GLU A 122 14.05 1.23 -11.86
CA GLU A 122 13.18 0.07 -11.65
C GLU A 122 13.72 -0.78 -10.51
N TYR A 123 12.83 -1.22 -9.62
CA TYR A 123 13.16 -2.06 -8.47
C TYR A 123 11.94 -2.90 -8.08
N ALA A 124 12.09 -3.80 -7.11
CA ALA A 124 11.00 -4.66 -6.68
C ALA A 124 10.88 -4.69 -5.16
N ASP A 125 9.65 -4.59 -4.67
CA ASP A 125 9.32 -4.70 -3.25
C ASP A 125 8.21 -5.73 -3.03
N THR A 126 8.35 -6.51 -1.97
CA THR A 126 7.31 -7.49 -1.56
C THR A 126 6.23 -6.86 -0.69
N LEU A 127 6.59 -5.85 0.09
CA LEU A 127 5.68 -4.96 0.80
C LEU A 127 5.94 -3.53 0.34
N TRP A 128 4.91 -2.79 0.00
CA TRP A 128 5.02 -1.46 -0.59
C TRP A 128 3.92 -0.54 -0.05
N ILE A 129 4.07 0.76 -0.14
CA ILE A 129 2.95 1.70 0.04
C ILE A 129 2.37 2.09 -1.32
N PRO A 130 1.04 2.34 -1.41
CA PRO A 130 0.41 2.73 -2.67
C PRO A 130 1.05 3.97 -3.28
N SER A 131 1.05 4.04 -4.60
CA SER A 131 1.39 5.24 -5.34
C SER A 131 0.20 6.20 -5.43
N ALA A 132 0.45 7.43 -5.83
CA ALA A 132 -0.63 8.39 -6.12
C ALA A 132 -1.50 7.89 -7.28
N THR A 133 -0.91 7.25 -8.28
CA THR A 133 -1.65 6.63 -9.39
C THR A 133 -2.50 5.44 -8.93
N ASP A 134 -2.02 4.63 -7.97
CA ASP A 134 -2.82 3.54 -7.38
C ASP A 134 -4.10 4.07 -6.70
N VAL A 135 -4.03 5.28 -6.13
CA VAL A 135 -5.14 5.85 -5.34
C VAL A 135 -6.02 6.78 -6.16
N PHE A 136 -5.44 7.65 -6.97
CA PHE A 136 -6.17 8.72 -7.66
C PHE A 136 -6.28 8.52 -9.18
N GLY A 137 -5.52 7.58 -9.76
CA GLY A 137 -5.34 7.48 -11.21
C GLY A 137 -4.28 8.48 -11.70
N ALA A 138 -4.28 8.79 -12.98
CA ALA A 138 -3.36 9.79 -13.54
C ALA A 138 -3.62 11.19 -12.98
N GLY A 139 -2.55 11.95 -12.72
CA GLY A 139 -2.64 13.30 -12.15
C GLY A 139 -1.41 14.14 -12.48
N ASN A 140 -1.44 15.41 -12.06
CA ASN A 140 -0.39 16.40 -12.35
C ASN A 140 0.48 16.73 -11.13
N TRP A 141 0.22 16.12 -9.98
CA TRP A 141 0.91 16.40 -8.72
C TRP A 141 2.07 15.43 -8.47
N TRP A 142 2.21 14.42 -9.31
CA TRP A 142 3.26 13.39 -9.28
C TRP A 142 3.67 13.03 -10.71
N ASN A 143 4.84 12.42 -10.86
CA ASN A 143 5.32 11.94 -12.14
C ASN A 143 4.56 10.68 -12.59
N GLU A 144 4.69 10.34 -13.86
CA GLU A 144 4.09 9.13 -14.41
C GLU A 144 4.63 7.87 -13.72
N GLU A 145 3.71 6.99 -13.30
CA GLU A 145 4.00 5.74 -12.60
C GLU A 145 3.46 4.55 -13.43
N PRO A 146 4.23 4.09 -14.43
CA PRO A 146 3.75 3.10 -15.42
C PRO A 146 3.46 1.71 -14.82
N ASP A 147 3.97 1.42 -13.62
CA ASP A 147 3.68 0.21 -12.84
C ASP A 147 2.35 0.27 -12.08
N SER A 148 1.67 1.41 -12.14
CA SER A 148 0.50 1.73 -11.31
C SER A 148 -0.73 1.98 -12.17
N PHE A 149 -1.89 1.66 -11.60
CA PHE A 149 -3.21 2.01 -12.10
C PHE A 149 -4.16 2.18 -10.92
N GLN A 150 -5.22 2.98 -11.08
CA GLN A 150 -6.15 3.20 -9.99
C GLN A 150 -6.83 1.90 -9.56
N LEU A 151 -6.61 1.52 -8.30
CA LEU A 151 -7.21 0.33 -7.71
C LEU A 151 -8.73 0.52 -7.53
N GLU A 152 -9.47 -0.57 -7.70
CA GLU A 152 -10.94 -0.56 -7.58
C GLU A 152 -11.43 0.01 -6.25
N ILE A 153 -10.72 -0.30 -5.15
CA ILE A 153 -11.05 0.18 -3.80
C ILE A 153 -10.88 1.68 -3.61
N PHE A 154 -10.18 2.38 -4.51
CA PHE A 154 -9.91 3.82 -4.37
C PHE A 154 -10.68 4.68 -5.38
N LYS A 155 -11.60 4.11 -6.15
CA LYS A 155 -12.39 4.87 -7.13
C LYS A 155 -13.30 5.92 -6.50
N ARG A 156 -13.80 5.68 -5.29
CA ARG A 156 -14.62 6.64 -4.54
C ARG A 156 -13.79 7.32 -3.48
N GLU A 157 -13.97 8.63 -3.32
CA GLU A 157 -13.20 9.45 -2.36
C GLU A 157 -13.30 8.92 -0.92
N ARG A 158 -14.50 8.56 -0.49
CA ARG A 158 -14.73 8.01 0.85
C ARG A 158 -13.95 6.71 1.14
N ASP A 159 -13.62 5.94 0.13
CA ASP A 159 -12.91 4.66 0.27
C ASP A 159 -11.38 4.87 0.37
N ARG A 160 -10.91 6.10 0.22
CA ARG A 160 -9.51 6.52 0.42
C ARG A 160 -9.25 7.00 1.84
N VAL A 161 -10.32 7.24 2.61
CA VAL A 161 -10.22 7.64 4.03
C VAL A 161 -9.70 6.45 4.84
N LYS A 162 -8.69 6.69 5.65
CA LYS A 162 -8.12 5.70 6.56
C LYS A 162 -8.10 6.24 7.98
N GLU A 163 -8.34 5.36 8.94
CA GLU A 163 -8.22 5.68 10.36
C GLU A 163 -6.80 5.43 10.86
N HIS A 164 -6.43 6.15 11.90
CA HIS A 164 -5.24 5.92 12.69
C HIS A 164 -5.65 5.79 14.16
N VAL A 165 -5.14 4.81 14.85
CA VAL A 165 -5.47 4.54 16.26
C VAL A 165 -5.21 5.79 17.13
N GLY A 166 -6.24 6.25 17.81
CA GLY A 166 -6.19 7.42 18.70
C GLY A 166 -6.40 8.78 18.03
N ASP A 167 -6.33 8.89 16.71
CA ASP A 167 -6.48 10.16 15.99
C ASP A 167 -7.75 10.23 15.13
N GLY A 168 -8.43 9.11 14.90
CA GLY A 168 -9.52 9.02 13.93
C GLY A 168 -9.01 9.07 12.49
N THR A 169 -9.73 9.73 11.59
CA THR A 169 -9.27 9.86 10.20
C THR A 169 -8.00 10.70 10.13
N TRP A 170 -6.97 10.14 9.53
CA TRP A 170 -5.66 10.77 9.49
C TRP A 170 -5.12 10.80 8.07
N PHE A 171 -4.13 11.67 7.77
CA PHE A 171 -3.42 11.63 6.50
C PHE A 171 -2.46 10.44 6.46
N TRP A 172 -2.32 9.82 5.29
CA TRP A 172 -1.45 8.68 5.10
C TRP A 172 -0.62 8.79 3.82
N TRP A 173 0.62 8.32 3.92
CA TRP A 173 1.62 8.47 2.88
C TRP A 173 1.37 7.63 1.64
N LEU A 174 1.71 8.21 0.50
CA LEU A 174 1.88 7.52 -0.78
C LEU A 174 3.37 7.57 -1.16
N ARG A 175 3.81 6.59 -1.95
CA ARG A 175 5.23 6.51 -2.37
C ARG A 175 5.65 7.58 -3.36
N SER A 176 4.72 8.28 -4.00
CA SER A 176 4.97 9.24 -5.07
C SER A 176 5.61 10.52 -4.57
N PRO A 177 6.81 10.91 -5.04
CA PRO A 177 7.34 12.24 -4.82
C PRO A 177 6.44 13.30 -5.45
N GLY A 178 6.36 14.47 -4.82
CA GLY A 178 5.64 15.63 -5.40
C GLY A 178 6.32 16.13 -6.67
N ALA A 179 5.59 16.23 -7.77
CA ALA A 179 6.12 16.77 -9.03
C ALA A 179 6.44 18.26 -8.89
N GLY A 180 7.66 18.65 -9.28
CA GLY A 180 8.10 20.04 -9.24
C GLY A 180 8.41 20.57 -7.82
N ASP A 181 8.37 19.73 -6.80
CA ASP A 181 8.71 20.06 -5.42
C ASP A 181 9.75 19.05 -4.90
N SER A 182 10.90 19.55 -4.49
CA SER A 182 12.03 18.74 -4.03
C SER A 182 11.94 18.32 -2.56
N SER A 183 10.87 18.68 -1.85
CA SER A 183 10.74 18.49 -0.40
C SER A 183 9.62 17.56 0.02
N SER A 184 8.62 17.33 -0.85
CA SER A 184 7.37 16.66 -0.47
C SER A 184 7.19 15.30 -1.11
N PHE A 185 6.38 14.48 -0.43
CA PHE A 185 5.70 13.33 -1.00
C PHE A 185 4.19 13.57 -1.03
N VAL A 186 3.53 12.88 -1.95
CA VAL A 186 2.06 12.88 -2.02
C VAL A 186 1.49 12.07 -0.85
N PHE A 187 0.35 12.49 -0.35
CA PHE A 187 -0.41 11.80 0.69
C PHE A 187 -1.91 11.92 0.43
N VAL A 188 -2.68 11.07 1.09
CA VAL A 188 -4.13 11.19 1.16
C VAL A 188 -4.50 11.94 2.43
N LEU A 189 -5.30 12.99 2.33
CA LEU A 189 -5.86 13.71 3.48
C LEU A 189 -6.88 12.83 4.22
N GLY A 190 -7.15 13.13 5.49
CA GLY A 190 -8.17 12.45 6.29
C GLY A 190 -9.59 12.46 5.70
N GLY A 191 -9.87 13.33 4.71
CA GLY A 191 -11.12 13.36 3.94
C GLY A 191 -11.07 12.57 2.63
N GLY A 192 -9.97 11.91 2.28
CA GLY A 192 -9.84 11.11 1.06
C GLY A 192 -9.35 11.88 -0.17
N THR A 193 -9.04 13.19 -0.04
CA THR A 193 -8.50 14.03 -1.12
C THR A 193 -6.97 13.98 -1.15
N VAL A 194 -6.39 14.38 -2.30
CA VAL A 194 -4.94 14.45 -2.48
C VAL A 194 -4.33 15.63 -1.72
N GLY A 195 -3.13 15.45 -1.18
CA GLY A 195 -2.28 16.50 -0.63
C GLY A 195 -0.80 16.21 -0.84
N GLY A 196 0.04 17.20 -0.54
CA GLY A 196 1.50 17.09 -0.52
C GLY A 196 2.05 17.77 0.73
N THR A 197 3.06 17.16 1.35
CA THR A 197 3.73 17.78 2.51
C THR A 197 5.18 17.33 2.59
N GLY A 198 5.98 18.11 3.33
CA GLY A 198 7.40 17.81 3.54
C GLY A 198 7.62 16.40 4.08
N ALA A 199 8.60 15.72 3.51
CA ALA A 199 8.92 14.31 3.76
C ALA A 199 9.20 13.99 5.24
N SER A 200 9.55 14.99 6.06
CA SER A 200 9.89 14.82 7.48
C SER A 200 8.67 14.82 8.42
N ARG A 201 7.46 14.99 7.92
CA ARG A 201 6.26 14.90 8.76
C ARG A 201 5.90 13.44 9.06
N SER A 202 5.44 13.18 10.29
CA SER A 202 4.89 11.88 10.65
C SER A 202 3.47 11.74 10.13
N GLY A 203 3.24 10.77 9.27
CA GLY A 203 1.95 10.42 8.69
C GLY A 203 1.63 8.95 8.89
N GLY A 204 0.39 8.57 8.63
CA GLY A 204 -0.05 7.19 8.66
C GLY A 204 0.64 6.37 7.55
N VAL A 205 0.82 5.08 7.79
CA VAL A 205 1.36 4.11 6.83
C VAL A 205 0.36 2.98 6.65
N ALA A 206 -0.08 2.77 5.42
CA ALA A 206 -1.01 1.69 5.06
C ALA A 206 -0.41 0.89 3.89
N PRO A 207 0.48 -0.08 4.19
CA PRO A 207 1.15 -0.84 3.14
C PRO A 207 0.21 -1.76 2.37
N GLY A 208 0.70 -2.18 1.19
CA GLY A 208 0.07 -3.17 0.36
C GLY A 208 1.04 -4.28 -0.01
N PHE A 209 0.49 -5.38 -0.50
CA PHE A 209 1.22 -6.55 -0.99
C PHE A 209 0.44 -7.21 -2.13
N ASP A 210 1.12 -7.99 -2.93
CA ASP A 210 0.52 -8.81 -4.00
C ASP A 210 0.57 -10.30 -3.59
N LEU A 211 -0.48 -11.03 -3.97
CA LEU A 211 -0.56 -12.49 -3.89
C LEU A 211 -0.79 -13.09 -5.27
#